data_e830c5ee0bbbdef495b264a377e8694e
#
_entry.id   e830c5ee0bbbdef495b264a377e8694e
#
_cell.length_a   1.000
_cell.length_b   1.000
_cell.length_c   1.000
_cell.angle_alpha   90.00
_cell.angle_beta   90.00
_cell.angle_gamma   90.00
#
_symmetry.space_group_name_H-M   'P 1'
#
loop_
_entity.id
_entity.type
_entity.pdbx_description
1 polymer ?
#
loop_
_entity_poly.entity_id
_entity_poly.type
_entity_poly.pdbx_seq_one_letter_code
_entity_poly.pdbx_strand_id
1 'polypeptide(L)'
;MTLTESSRKGSALAQFQQIYRWQLKRSRLISILCLGLTFLCFSVVHLCKSVRSYHDYFDNPSELGENVSHAYLLKQFAGTIQANLMTGMATILIPLLLVFLVVSAIQTFQYMHKRRSVDLFHALPIRRTPLLLGNMAAIGTVLGGVAVLNLLLCGAVDMAMGAEYSICWLLGQLGYLLLLLAASLCGTVFLLVACGTVSGAVIAGILLTVGWPLLVTCGAAIIRGSLPGSQLVASGAVLTALTPYLALFVPYSVGGEMFLSAALFGDPTYDSSGSLGGNVVTVWLILWWVLVTAVLLAGCILAYRKRKSEAAENNFSYPGLRIVIRFIISGAVGLGCALFFGNLSGSNVVFYLTAVLASGLTHVITQVVWVREVRELPRSLLYYAALAVAMAVFFVGLATGGLGYVNRIPAEGDVDYIRVDLPGYHFDDSKETYLYSRTRSLTVDTVLPEDEDVMYKDDVTSFSVEPKLQKAKSIQTVQALHQTILS
;
A
#
# COMPACT_ATOMS: atom_id res chain seq x y z
N MET A 1 -15.09 11.11 -38.53
CA MET A 1 -15.99 12.06 -37.84
C MET A 1 -15.35 13.43 -37.89
N THR A 2 -15.73 14.28 -38.80
CA THR A 2 -15.21 15.64 -38.98
C THR A 2 -15.68 16.50 -37.80
N LEU A 3 -14.74 17.04 -37.06
CA LEU A 3 -15.02 18.06 -36.03
C LEU A 3 -15.44 19.31 -36.77
N THR A 4 -16.75 19.55 -36.84
CA THR A 4 -17.34 20.67 -37.55
C THR A 4 -16.95 22.00 -36.91
N GLU A 5 -17.01 23.11 -37.67
CA GLU A 5 -16.70 24.48 -37.22
C GLU A 5 -17.42 24.94 -35.95
N SER A 6 -18.54 24.30 -35.59
CA SER A 6 -19.27 24.55 -34.35
C SER A 6 -18.43 24.23 -33.09
N SER A 7 -17.40 23.39 -33.20
CA SER A 7 -16.48 23.06 -32.12
C SER A 7 -15.55 24.21 -31.75
N ARG A 8 -15.30 25.17 -32.65
CA ARG A 8 -14.41 26.33 -32.39
C ARG A 8 -14.97 27.31 -31.37
N LYS A 9 -16.30 27.39 -31.25
CA LYS A 9 -16.99 28.33 -30.33
C LYS A 9 -17.63 27.64 -29.11
N GLY A 10 -17.50 26.29 -28.98
CA GLY A 10 -18.10 25.54 -27.87
C GLY A 10 -17.50 25.89 -26.53
N SER A 11 -18.31 25.90 -25.48
CA SER A 11 -17.85 26.01 -24.10
C SER A 11 -16.87 24.87 -23.78
N ALA A 12 -15.95 25.05 -22.81
CA ALA A 12 -15.03 24.00 -22.40
C ALA A 12 -15.76 22.70 -21.99
N LEU A 13 -16.97 22.83 -21.47
CA LEU A 13 -17.83 21.70 -21.10
C LEU A 13 -18.35 20.94 -22.34
N ALA A 14 -18.76 21.64 -23.40
CA ALA A 14 -19.19 20.99 -24.63
C ALA A 14 -18.05 20.21 -25.31
N GLN A 15 -16.83 20.79 -25.32
CA GLN A 15 -15.63 20.10 -25.82
C GLN A 15 -15.34 18.86 -24.99
N PHE A 16 -15.39 18.95 -23.65
CA PHE A 16 -15.23 17.82 -22.74
C PHE A 16 -16.22 16.69 -23.05
N GLN A 17 -17.53 17.00 -23.14
CA GLN A 17 -18.56 15.99 -23.40
C GLN A 17 -18.37 15.30 -24.76
N GLN A 18 -17.96 16.05 -25.78
CA GLN A 18 -17.71 15.52 -27.11
C GLN A 18 -16.53 14.55 -27.12
N ILE A 19 -15.41 14.90 -26.46
CA ILE A 19 -14.23 14.07 -26.34
C ILE A 19 -14.53 12.82 -25.52
N TYR A 20 -15.23 12.98 -24.39
CA TYR A 20 -15.66 11.88 -23.54
C TYR A 20 -16.47 10.84 -24.32
N ARG A 21 -17.51 11.27 -25.04
CA ARG A 21 -18.34 10.38 -25.86
C ARG A 21 -17.56 9.73 -26.99
N TRP A 22 -16.64 10.47 -27.61
CA TRP A 22 -15.78 9.93 -28.67
C TRP A 22 -14.83 8.85 -28.13
N GLN A 23 -14.21 9.10 -26.99
CA GLN A 23 -13.31 8.14 -26.37
C GLN A 23 -14.04 6.87 -25.90
N LEU A 24 -15.24 6.99 -25.32
CA LEU A 24 -16.06 5.83 -24.97
C LEU A 24 -16.38 4.96 -26.21
N LYS A 25 -16.69 5.59 -27.32
CA LYS A 25 -16.94 4.85 -28.59
C LYS A 25 -15.68 4.17 -29.08
N ARG A 26 -14.53 4.83 -28.98
CA ARG A 26 -13.25 4.30 -29.45
C ARG A 26 -12.74 3.12 -28.59
N SER A 27 -12.98 3.16 -27.28
CA SER A 27 -12.53 2.13 -26.34
C SER A 27 -13.50 0.97 -26.14
N ARG A 28 -14.60 0.88 -26.92
CA ARG A 28 -15.65 -0.14 -26.73
C ARG A 28 -15.12 -1.57 -26.65
N LEU A 29 -14.18 -1.96 -27.53
CA LEU A 29 -13.62 -3.31 -27.53
C LEU A 29 -12.90 -3.61 -26.23
N ILE A 30 -12.04 -2.69 -25.75
CA ILE A 30 -11.32 -2.85 -24.48
C ILE A 30 -12.30 -2.88 -23.31
N SER A 31 -13.36 -2.04 -23.36
CA SER A 31 -14.39 -2.01 -22.30
C SER A 31 -15.15 -3.33 -22.21
N ILE A 32 -15.51 -3.92 -23.35
CA ILE A 32 -16.19 -5.23 -23.40
C ILE A 32 -15.26 -6.35 -22.93
N LEU A 33 -14.00 -6.33 -23.36
CA LEU A 33 -12.99 -7.31 -22.90
C LEU A 33 -12.73 -7.19 -21.40
N CYS A 34 -12.63 -5.96 -20.86
CA CYS A 34 -12.46 -5.71 -19.44
C CYS A 34 -13.63 -6.26 -18.64
N LEU A 35 -14.87 -5.93 -19.05
CA LEU A 35 -16.07 -6.41 -18.38
C LEU A 35 -16.19 -7.93 -18.47
N GLY A 36 -16.02 -8.51 -19.67
CA GLY A 36 -16.15 -9.96 -19.88
C GLY A 36 -15.10 -10.75 -19.10
N LEU A 37 -13.84 -10.31 -19.12
CA LEU A 37 -12.76 -11.02 -18.44
C LEU A 37 -12.87 -10.89 -16.91
N THR A 38 -13.20 -9.71 -16.39
CA THR A 38 -13.41 -9.54 -14.95
C THR A 38 -14.65 -10.29 -14.47
N PHE A 39 -15.74 -10.29 -15.24
CA PHE A 39 -16.92 -11.07 -14.91
C PHE A 39 -16.62 -12.57 -14.86
N LEU A 40 -15.95 -13.11 -15.88
CA LEU A 40 -15.63 -14.54 -15.95
C LEU A 40 -14.63 -14.96 -14.86
N CYS A 41 -13.54 -14.23 -14.69
CA CYS A 41 -12.46 -14.61 -13.78
C CYS A 41 -12.77 -14.27 -12.31
N PHE A 42 -13.52 -13.21 -12.04
CA PHE A 42 -13.82 -12.78 -10.67
C PHE A 42 -15.23 -13.19 -10.25
N SER A 43 -16.30 -12.68 -10.90
CA SER A 43 -17.66 -12.89 -10.42
C SER A 43 -18.10 -14.36 -10.52
N VAL A 44 -17.77 -15.06 -11.62
CA VAL A 44 -18.11 -16.50 -11.76
C VAL A 44 -17.31 -17.35 -10.77
N VAL A 45 -16.01 -17.06 -10.59
CA VAL A 45 -15.19 -17.81 -9.61
C VAL A 45 -15.67 -17.56 -8.18
N HIS A 46 -16.03 -16.30 -7.86
CA HIS A 46 -16.63 -15.99 -6.55
C HIS A 46 -17.94 -16.75 -6.33
N LEU A 47 -18.85 -16.74 -7.31
CA LEU A 47 -20.10 -17.51 -7.25
C LEU A 47 -19.85 -18.99 -7.00
N CYS A 48 -18.92 -19.62 -7.72
CA CYS A 48 -18.57 -21.02 -7.51
C CYS A 48 -18.05 -21.30 -6.08
N LYS A 49 -17.23 -20.38 -5.54
CA LYS A 49 -16.75 -20.48 -4.15
C LYS A 49 -17.88 -20.30 -3.14
N SER A 50 -18.79 -19.33 -3.36
CA SER A 50 -19.94 -19.09 -2.49
C SER A 50 -20.88 -20.29 -2.45
N VAL A 51 -21.19 -20.90 -3.61
CA VAL A 51 -22.00 -22.11 -3.70
C VAL A 51 -21.33 -23.28 -2.97
N ARG A 52 -20.04 -23.48 -3.17
CA ARG A 52 -19.27 -24.52 -2.48
C ARG A 52 -19.30 -24.31 -0.96
N SER A 53 -19.02 -23.09 -0.49
CA SER A 53 -19.08 -22.77 0.94
C SER A 53 -20.49 -22.99 1.51
N TYR A 54 -21.54 -22.71 0.74
CA TYR A 54 -22.91 -23.00 1.17
C TYR A 54 -23.12 -24.52 1.41
N HIS A 55 -22.71 -25.37 0.47
CA HIS A 55 -22.79 -26.84 0.63
C HIS A 55 -21.94 -27.33 1.81
N ASP A 56 -20.72 -26.80 1.98
CA ASP A 56 -19.82 -27.19 3.08
C ASP A 56 -20.46 -26.87 4.46
N TYR A 57 -21.16 -25.74 4.60
CA TYR A 57 -21.77 -25.33 5.87
C TYR A 57 -23.14 -25.92 6.15
N PHE A 58 -23.98 -26.15 5.13
CA PHE A 58 -25.38 -26.48 5.32
C PHE A 58 -25.76 -27.95 4.92
N ASP A 59 -25.04 -28.54 3.97
CA ASP A 59 -25.32 -29.92 3.54
C ASP A 59 -24.46 -30.97 4.29
N ASN A 60 -23.29 -30.57 4.83
CA ASN A 60 -22.41 -31.46 5.61
C ASN A 60 -22.06 -30.89 7.00
N PRO A 61 -23.05 -30.63 7.87
CA PRO A 61 -22.80 -30.02 9.19
C PRO A 61 -22.04 -30.95 10.15
N SER A 62 -21.86 -32.24 9.83
CA SER A 62 -21.18 -33.21 10.67
C SER A 62 -19.71 -32.97 10.93
N GLU A 63 -19.04 -32.15 10.08
CA GLU A 63 -17.65 -31.75 10.29
C GLU A 63 -17.51 -30.62 11.33
N LEU A 64 -18.60 -29.93 11.67
CA LEU A 64 -18.61 -28.76 12.56
C LEU A 64 -19.06 -29.05 14.00
N GLY A 65 -19.46 -30.29 14.32
CA GLY A 65 -19.91 -30.74 15.67
C GLY A 65 -21.41 -30.83 15.81
N GLU A 66 -21.86 -31.81 16.63
CA GLU A 66 -23.29 -32.24 16.73
C GLU A 66 -24.28 -31.23 17.33
N ASN A 67 -23.85 -30.03 17.82
CA ASN A 67 -24.71 -29.07 18.51
C ASN A 67 -24.53 -27.61 18.12
N VAL A 68 -24.26 -27.33 16.84
CA VAL A 68 -24.02 -25.95 16.41
C VAL A 68 -25.34 -25.24 16.06
N SER A 69 -25.61 -24.10 16.66
CA SER A 69 -26.79 -23.28 16.35
C SER A 69 -26.81 -22.81 14.89
N HIS A 70 -27.96 -22.84 14.24
CA HIS A 70 -28.13 -22.33 12.86
C HIS A 70 -27.71 -20.90 12.70
N ALA A 71 -27.92 -20.04 13.72
CA ALA A 71 -27.46 -18.65 13.74
C ALA A 71 -25.94 -18.53 13.73
N TYR A 72 -25.22 -19.43 14.41
CA TYR A 72 -23.77 -19.49 14.39
C TYR A 72 -23.24 -19.90 13.01
N LEU A 73 -23.88 -20.91 12.37
CA LEU A 73 -23.52 -21.33 11.01
C LEU A 73 -23.69 -20.21 10.00
N LEU A 74 -24.79 -19.43 10.07
CA LEU A 74 -24.99 -18.28 9.21
C LEU A 74 -23.92 -17.20 9.42
N LYS A 75 -23.52 -16.95 10.67
CA LYS A 75 -22.46 -15.97 10.97
C LYS A 75 -21.09 -16.43 10.42
N GLN A 76 -20.74 -17.70 10.59
CA GLN A 76 -19.50 -18.28 10.05
C GLN A 76 -19.50 -18.27 8.52
N PHE A 77 -20.62 -18.64 7.91
CA PHE A 77 -20.82 -18.60 6.46
C PHE A 77 -20.63 -17.18 5.91
N ALA A 78 -21.28 -16.18 6.53
CA ALA A 78 -21.14 -14.79 6.14
C ALA A 78 -19.66 -14.31 6.20
N GLY A 79 -18.94 -14.64 7.28
CA GLY A 79 -17.52 -14.35 7.42
C GLY A 79 -16.66 -15.01 6.34
N THR A 80 -16.93 -16.28 6.03
CA THR A 80 -16.21 -17.02 4.98
C THR A 80 -16.43 -16.41 3.59
N ILE A 81 -17.67 -16.06 3.26
CA ILE A 81 -17.99 -15.41 1.97
C ILE A 81 -17.35 -14.04 1.88
N GLN A 82 -17.39 -13.24 2.94
CA GLN A 82 -16.73 -11.95 3.02
C GLN A 82 -15.22 -12.08 2.80
N ALA A 83 -14.57 -13.04 3.43
CA ALA A 83 -13.15 -13.31 3.23
C ALA A 83 -12.85 -13.80 1.79
N ASN A 84 -13.71 -14.62 1.20
CA ASN A 84 -13.60 -15.07 -0.19
C ASN A 84 -13.74 -13.90 -1.18
N LEU A 85 -14.67 -12.98 -0.93
CA LEU A 85 -14.83 -11.77 -1.73
C LEU A 85 -13.58 -10.89 -1.69
N MET A 86 -13.05 -10.63 -0.49
CA MET A 86 -11.82 -9.87 -0.28
C MET A 86 -10.62 -10.49 -0.99
N THR A 87 -10.42 -11.79 -0.79
CA THR A 87 -9.35 -12.55 -1.44
C THR A 87 -9.48 -12.51 -2.96
N GLY A 88 -10.70 -12.67 -3.48
CA GLY A 88 -10.98 -12.57 -4.91
C GLY A 88 -10.70 -11.17 -5.47
N MET A 89 -11.07 -10.12 -4.73
CA MET A 89 -10.73 -8.74 -5.10
C MET A 89 -9.23 -8.55 -5.21
N ALA A 90 -8.46 -8.96 -4.20
CA ALA A 90 -7.00 -8.82 -4.17
C ALA A 90 -6.30 -9.62 -5.27
N THR A 91 -6.72 -10.87 -5.49
CA THR A 91 -6.00 -11.80 -6.36
C THR A 91 -6.42 -11.71 -7.82
N ILE A 92 -7.64 -11.30 -8.11
CA ILE A 92 -8.19 -11.35 -9.47
C ILE A 92 -8.66 -9.97 -9.95
N LEU A 93 -9.63 -9.35 -9.25
CA LEU A 93 -10.29 -8.14 -9.72
C LEU A 93 -9.30 -6.96 -9.86
N ILE A 94 -8.56 -6.67 -8.80
CA ILE A 94 -7.64 -5.52 -8.76
C ILE A 94 -6.50 -5.66 -9.77
N PRO A 95 -5.79 -6.81 -9.88
CA PRO A 95 -4.77 -6.98 -10.92
C PRO A 95 -5.31 -6.80 -12.33
N LEU A 96 -6.48 -7.35 -12.64
CA LEU A 96 -7.10 -7.16 -13.95
C LEU A 96 -7.47 -5.70 -14.21
N LEU A 97 -8.10 -5.02 -13.26
CA LEU A 97 -8.42 -3.60 -13.39
C LEU A 97 -7.18 -2.73 -13.58
N LEU A 98 -6.07 -3.04 -12.88
CA LEU A 98 -4.79 -2.33 -13.05
C LEU A 98 -4.19 -2.55 -14.44
N VAL A 99 -4.19 -3.79 -14.93
CA VAL A 99 -3.72 -4.08 -16.29
C VAL A 99 -4.53 -3.31 -17.32
N PHE A 100 -5.87 -3.36 -17.23
CA PHE A 100 -6.74 -2.62 -18.14
C PHE A 100 -6.59 -1.10 -17.99
N LEU A 101 -6.35 -0.59 -16.78
CA LEU A 101 -6.06 0.82 -16.52
C LEU A 101 -4.81 1.27 -17.28
N VAL A 102 -3.70 0.55 -17.10
CA VAL A 102 -2.43 0.88 -17.76
C VAL A 102 -2.54 0.78 -19.28
N VAL A 103 -3.13 -0.31 -19.78
CA VAL A 103 -3.30 -0.53 -21.22
C VAL A 103 -4.20 0.55 -21.85
N SER A 104 -5.34 0.87 -21.21
CA SER A 104 -6.28 1.91 -21.68
C SER A 104 -5.64 3.30 -21.63
N ALA A 105 -4.87 3.60 -20.59
CA ALA A 105 -4.15 4.87 -20.49
C ALA A 105 -3.06 4.98 -21.59
N ILE A 106 -2.24 3.94 -21.78
CA ILE A 106 -1.23 3.93 -22.83
C ILE A 106 -1.88 4.11 -24.22
N GLN A 107 -2.91 3.32 -24.53
CA GLN A 107 -3.59 3.38 -25.82
C GLN A 107 -4.22 4.76 -26.07
N THR A 108 -4.80 5.38 -25.04
CA THR A 108 -5.45 6.68 -25.14
C THR A 108 -4.44 7.81 -25.31
N PHE A 109 -3.33 7.76 -24.57
CA PHE A 109 -2.35 8.84 -24.49
C PHE A 109 -1.08 8.62 -25.31
N GLN A 110 -0.95 7.50 -26.03
CA GLN A 110 0.23 7.22 -26.88
C GLN A 110 0.50 8.30 -27.93
N TYR A 111 -0.52 9.06 -28.35
CA TYR A 111 -0.34 10.17 -29.30
C TYR A 111 0.66 11.22 -28.82
N MET A 112 0.81 11.38 -27.50
CA MET A 112 1.75 12.34 -26.91
C MET A 112 3.22 11.94 -27.06
N HIS A 113 3.50 10.68 -27.40
CA HIS A 113 4.85 10.13 -27.47
C HIS A 113 5.41 10.01 -28.90
N LYS A 114 4.59 10.31 -29.93
CA LYS A 114 4.99 10.31 -31.34
C LYS A 114 4.89 11.73 -31.90
N ARG A 115 6.01 12.31 -32.39
CA ARG A 115 6.05 13.70 -32.89
C ARG A 115 4.95 13.99 -33.91
N ARG A 116 4.82 13.14 -34.93
CA ARG A 116 3.79 13.31 -35.99
C ARG A 116 2.37 13.35 -35.41
N SER A 117 2.07 12.58 -34.37
CA SER A 117 0.75 12.53 -33.76
C SER A 117 0.51 13.74 -32.87
N VAL A 118 1.53 14.22 -32.14
CA VAL A 118 1.42 15.40 -31.29
C VAL A 118 1.05 16.64 -32.11
N ASP A 119 1.71 16.85 -33.24
CA ASP A 119 1.46 18.01 -34.10
C ASP A 119 0.03 17.98 -34.66
N LEU A 120 -0.47 16.78 -35.05
CA LEU A 120 -1.85 16.61 -35.51
C LEU A 120 -2.87 16.98 -34.39
N PHE A 121 -2.67 16.47 -33.18
CA PHE A 121 -3.57 16.74 -32.05
C PHE A 121 -3.49 18.19 -31.56
N HIS A 122 -2.33 18.83 -31.65
CA HIS A 122 -2.15 20.25 -31.30
C HIS A 122 -2.71 21.20 -32.35
N ALA A 123 -2.83 20.78 -33.60
CA ALA A 123 -3.49 21.53 -34.68
C ALA A 123 -5.02 21.55 -34.57
N LEU A 124 -5.61 20.63 -33.76
CA LEU A 124 -7.04 20.60 -33.55
C LEU A 124 -7.51 21.84 -32.74
N PRO A 125 -8.66 22.44 -33.07
CA PRO A 125 -9.19 23.60 -32.38
C PRO A 125 -9.85 23.24 -31.03
N ILE A 126 -9.16 22.42 -30.23
CA ILE A 126 -9.61 21.92 -28.94
C ILE A 126 -8.66 22.40 -27.83
N ARG A 127 -9.22 22.83 -26.72
CA ARG A 127 -8.42 23.22 -25.55
C ARG A 127 -7.77 21.98 -24.94
N ARG A 128 -6.50 22.09 -24.51
CA ARG A 128 -5.73 20.99 -23.94
C ARG A 128 -6.37 20.34 -22.70
N THR A 129 -6.92 21.15 -21.79
CA THR A 129 -7.53 20.65 -20.54
C THR A 129 -8.77 19.78 -20.78
N PRO A 130 -9.79 20.18 -21.59
CA PRO A 130 -10.89 19.29 -21.94
C PRO A 130 -10.47 18.00 -22.63
N LEU A 131 -9.41 18.03 -23.46
CA LEU A 131 -8.87 16.84 -24.11
C LEU A 131 -8.32 15.85 -23.10
N LEU A 132 -7.52 16.33 -22.12
CA LEU A 132 -6.98 15.49 -21.05
C LEU A 132 -8.10 14.91 -20.20
N LEU A 133 -8.94 15.78 -19.63
CA LEU A 133 -9.98 15.39 -18.67
C LEU A 133 -11.06 14.50 -19.31
N GLY A 134 -11.46 14.76 -20.56
CA GLY A 134 -12.43 13.94 -21.28
C GLY A 134 -11.93 12.50 -21.50
N ASN A 135 -10.65 12.35 -21.84
CA ASN A 135 -10.03 11.04 -22.00
C ASN A 135 -9.87 10.32 -20.64
N MET A 136 -9.44 11.02 -19.60
CA MET A 136 -9.32 10.42 -18.25
C MET A 136 -10.68 9.99 -17.70
N ALA A 137 -11.70 10.85 -17.84
CA ALA A 137 -13.06 10.55 -17.40
C ALA A 137 -13.63 9.32 -18.12
N ALA A 138 -13.38 9.17 -19.43
CA ALA A 138 -13.84 8.01 -20.17
C ALA A 138 -13.21 6.70 -19.67
N ILE A 139 -11.91 6.69 -19.38
CA ILE A 139 -11.23 5.52 -18.80
C ILE A 139 -11.78 5.24 -17.39
N GLY A 140 -11.86 6.27 -16.56
CA GLY A 140 -12.34 6.15 -15.16
C GLY A 140 -13.77 5.63 -15.08
N THR A 141 -14.68 6.08 -15.97
CA THR A 141 -16.07 5.59 -15.98
C THR A 141 -16.18 4.15 -16.47
N VAL A 142 -15.36 3.71 -17.41
CA VAL A 142 -15.35 2.30 -17.85
C VAL A 142 -14.87 1.41 -16.71
N LEU A 143 -13.70 1.70 -16.14
CA LEU A 143 -13.11 0.87 -15.07
C LEU A 143 -13.94 0.92 -13.78
N GLY A 144 -14.42 2.10 -13.41
CA GLY A 144 -15.32 2.26 -12.26
C GLY A 144 -16.64 1.53 -12.46
N GLY A 145 -17.23 1.63 -13.65
CA GLY A 145 -18.46 0.90 -13.99
C GLY A 145 -18.28 -0.62 -13.94
N VAL A 146 -17.15 -1.12 -14.42
CA VAL A 146 -16.80 -2.56 -14.33
C VAL A 146 -16.63 -2.99 -12.86
N ALA A 147 -15.93 -2.20 -12.04
CA ALA A 147 -15.79 -2.48 -10.62
C ALA A 147 -17.14 -2.50 -9.88
N VAL A 148 -17.99 -1.48 -10.14
CA VAL A 148 -19.34 -1.37 -9.56
C VAL A 148 -20.19 -2.58 -9.93
N LEU A 149 -20.25 -2.94 -11.22
CA LEU A 149 -21.08 -4.05 -11.69
C LEU A 149 -20.65 -5.39 -11.08
N ASN A 150 -19.34 -5.68 -11.09
CA ASN A 150 -18.85 -6.94 -10.53
C ASN A 150 -19.09 -7.03 -9.02
N LEU A 151 -18.80 -5.95 -8.26
CA LEU A 151 -18.95 -5.97 -6.81
C LEU A 151 -20.41 -6.03 -6.36
N LEU A 152 -21.28 -5.25 -6.98
CA LEU A 152 -22.70 -5.28 -6.67
C LEU A 152 -23.35 -6.62 -7.05
N LEU A 153 -22.90 -7.24 -8.15
CA LEU A 153 -23.40 -8.56 -8.54
C LEU A 153 -22.99 -9.61 -7.51
N CYS A 154 -21.71 -9.66 -7.11
CA CYS A 154 -21.24 -10.59 -6.08
C CYS A 154 -21.99 -10.37 -4.76
N GLY A 155 -22.09 -9.12 -4.31
CA GLY A 155 -22.81 -8.80 -3.08
C GLY A 155 -24.30 -9.15 -3.13
N ALA A 156 -24.98 -8.96 -4.26
CA ALA A 156 -26.36 -9.34 -4.43
C ALA A 156 -26.57 -10.88 -4.37
N VAL A 157 -25.65 -11.63 -4.98
CA VAL A 157 -25.65 -13.10 -4.93
C VAL A 157 -25.42 -13.60 -3.50
N ASP A 158 -24.41 -13.06 -2.82
CA ASP A 158 -24.06 -13.44 -1.44
C ASP A 158 -25.24 -13.19 -0.48
N MET A 159 -25.90 -12.02 -0.61
CA MET A 159 -27.11 -11.71 0.17
C MET A 159 -28.27 -12.67 -0.16
N ALA A 160 -28.45 -13.04 -1.43
CA ALA A 160 -29.48 -14.01 -1.84
C ALA A 160 -29.22 -15.41 -1.26
N MET A 161 -27.96 -15.76 -0.98
CA MET A 161 -27.56 -17.00 -0.33
C MET A 161 -27.63 -16.94 1.21
N GLY A 162 -28.08 -15.82 1.78
CA GLY A 162 -28.25 -15.65 3.23
C GLY A 162 -27.01 -15.13 3.97
N ALA A 163 -26.00 -14.64 3.28
CA ALA A 163 -24.87 -13.99 3.90
C ALA A 163 -25.26 -12.59 4.41
N GLU A 164 -25.43 -12.48 5.72
CA GLU A 164 -25.77 -11.21 6.37
C GLU A 164 -24.52 -10.37 6.63
N TYR A 165 -24.06 -9.61 5.62
CA TYR A 165 -23.09 -8.57 5.86
C TYR A 165 -23.65 -7.17 5.51
N SER A 166 -23.09 -6.12 6.15
CA SER A 166 -23.62 -4.78 6.02
C SER A 166 -23.46 -4.23 4.60
N ILE A 167 -24.55 -3.74 4.01
CA ILE A 167 -24.51 -2.99 2.74
C ILE A 167 -23.56 -1.80 2.83
N CYS A 168 -23.50 -1.12 3.99
CA CYS A 168 -22.57 -0.01 4.21
C CYS A 168 -21.12 -0.45 4.06
N TRP A 169 -20.77 -1.65 4.53
CA TRP A 169 -19.45 -2.23 4.34
C TRP A 169 -19.13 -2.44 2.85
N LEU A 170 -20.04 -3.04 2.08
CA LEU A 170 -19.84 -3.27 0.64
C LEU A 170 -19.67 -1.95 -0.12
N LEU A 171 -20.53 -0.95 0.17
CA LEU A 171 -20.43 0.38 -0.43
C LEU A 171 -19.15 1.11 -0.04
N GLY A 172 -18.69 0.93 1.18
CA GLY A 172 -17.42 1.47 1.65
C GLY A 172 -16.22 0.88 0.91
N GLN A 173 -16.19 -0.46 0.72
CA GLN A 173 -15.16 -1.13 -0.08
C GLN A 173 -15.18 -0.64 -1.53
N LEU A 174 -16.37 -0.50 -2.11
CA LEU A 174 -16.54 0.05 -3.46
C LEU A 174 -16.02 1.50 -3.55
N GLY A 175 -16.40 2.36 -2.60
CA GLY A 175 -15.95 3.76 -2.56
C GLY A 175 -14.43 3.88 -2.45
N TYR A 176 -13.81 3.06 -1.60
CA TYR A 176 -12.35 3.03 -1.44
C TYR A 176 -11.66 2.51 -2.71
N LEU A 177 -12.17 1.44 -3.31
CA LEU A 177 -11.67 0.92 -4.58
C LEU A 177 -11.72 1.98 -5.69
N LEU A 178 -12.84 2.70 -5.83
CA LEU A 178 -13.00 3.76 -6.82
C LEU A 178 -12.05 4.93 -6.59
N LEU A 179 -11.84 5.34 -5.33
CA LEU A 179 -10.88 6.39 -4.98
C LEU A 179 -9.46 6.02 -5.38
N LEU A 180 -9.03 4.80 -5.04
CA LEU A 180 -7.69 4.33 -5.38
C LEU A 180 -7.51 4.06 -6.88
N LEU A 181 -8.54 3.60 -7.59
CA LEU A 181 -8.52 3.51 -9.06
C LEU A 181 -8.37 4.90 -9.69
N ALA A 182 -9.06 5.92 -9.14
CA ALA A 182 -8.88 7.31 -9.60
C ALA A 182 -7.46 7.82 -9.32
N ALA A 183 -6.89 7.55 -8.14
CA ALA A 183 -5.51 7.88 -7.80
C ALA A 183 -4.52 7.19 -8.75
N SER A 184 -4.71 5.89 -9.01
CA SER A 184 -3.88 5.09 -9.92
C SER A 184 -3.97 5.58 -11.36
N LEU A 185 -5.16 5.97 -11.81
CA LEU A 185 -5.35 6.58 -13.13
C LEU A 185 -4.62 7.92 -13.24
N CYS A 186 -4.78 8.80 -12.24
CA CYS A 186 -4.06 10.06 -12.20
C CYS A 186 -2.54 9.86 -12.18
N GLY A 187 -2.05 8.90 -11.40
CA GLY A 187 -0.63 8.54 -11.34
C GLY A 187 -0.10 8.04 -12.69
N THR A 188 -0.82 7.12 -13.35
CA THR A 188 -0.45 6.60 -14.67
C THR A 188 -0.40 7.71 -15.72
N VAL A 189 -1.44 8.54 -15.76
CA VAL A 189 -1.50 9.65 -16.73
C VAL A 189 -0.43 10.70 -16.44
N PHE A 190 -0.15 10.99 -15.15
CA PHE A 190 0.93 11.89 -14.77
C PHE A 190 2.28 11.40 -15.28
N LEU A 191 2.60 10.11 -15.12
CA LEU A 191 3.82 9.50 -15.63
C LEU A 191 3.89 9.56 -17.16
N LEU A 192 2.78 9.26 -17.87
CA LEU A 192 2.70 9.36 -19.32
C LEU A 192 2.92 10.81 -19.80
N VAL A 193 2.38 11.79 -19.10
CA VAL A 193 2.59 13.22 -19.43
C VAL A 193 4.02 13.65 -19.12
N ALA A 194 4.60 13.16 -18.01
CA ALA A 194 5.93 13.55 -17.56
C ALA A 194 7.08 12.89 -18.34
N CYS A 195 6.82 11.73 -18.96
CA CYS A 195 7.79 11.04 -19.82
C CYS A 195 7.52 11.36 -21.30
N GLY A 196 8.56 11.35 -22.12
CA GLY A 196 8.46 11.57 -23.55
C GLY A 196 8.27 10.27 -24.36
N THR A 197 8.51 9.10 -23.72
CA THR A 197 8.33 7.76 -24.30
C THR A 197 7.41 6.92 -23.42
N VAL A 198 6.63 6.02 -24.03
CA VAL A 198 5.76 5.09 -23.31
C VAL A 198 6.59 4.15 -22.44
N SER A 199 7.67 3.59 -22.97
CA SER A 199 8.58 2.70 -22.21
C SER A 199 9.18 3.41 -21.01
N GLY A 200 9.59 4.69 -21.15
CA GLY A 200 10.07 5.50 -20.04
C GLY A 200 9.04 5.69 -18.94
N ALA A 201 7.77 5.91 -19.31
CA ALA A 201 6.68 6.06 -18.33
C ALA A 201 6.40 4.74 -17.59
N VAL A 202 6.39 3.60 -18.28
CA VAL A 202 6.20 2.28 -17.67
C VAL A 202 7.34 1.94 -16.72
N ILE A 203 8.59 2.11 -17.16
CA ILE A 203 9.75 1.88 -16.30
C ILE A 203 9.73 2.79 -15.08
N ALA A 204 9.46 4.08 -15.26
CA ALA A 204 9.34 5.02 -14.14
C ALA A 204 8.24 4.62 -13.15
N GLY A 205 7.09 4.12 -13.65
CA GLY A 205 6.00 3.62 -12.83
C GLY A 205 6.39 2.40 -12.01
N ILE A 206 7.03 1.40 -12.62
CA ILE A 206 7.52 0.19 -11.94
C ILE A 206 8.55 0.59 -10.87
N LEU A 207 9.52 1.41 -11.24
CA LEU A 207 10.59 1.82 -10.34
C LEU A 207 10.07 2.63 -9.14
N LEU A 208 9.08 3.49 -9.33
CA LEU A 208 8.45 4.23 -8.23
C LEU A 208 7.63 3.29 -7.33
N THR A 209 6.88 2.36 -7.94
CA THR A 209 6.02 1.41 -7.21
C THR A 209 6.82 0.45 -6.34
N VAL A 210 7.97 -0.02 -6.80
CA VAL A 210 8.84 -0.94 -6.04
C VAL A 210 9.83 -0.18 -5.17
N GLY A 211 10.39 0.91 -5.67
CA GLY A 211 11.48 1.64 -5.01
C GLY A 211 11.06 2.30 -3.70
N TRP A 212 9.86 2.87 -3.63
CA TRP A 212 9.38 3.51 -2.42
C TRP A 212 9.18 2.52 -1.25
N PRO A 213 8.41 1.42 -1.38
CA PRO A 213 8.28 0.44 -0.31
C PRO A 213 9.61 -0.18 0.09
N LEU A 214 10.48 -0.47 -0.87
CA LEU A 214 11.81 -1.00 -0.59
C LEU A 214 12.65 -0.01 0.22
N LEU A 215 12.61 1.28 -0.11
CA LEU A 215 13.30 2.33 0.65
C LEU A 215 12.80 2.38 2.10
N VAL A 216 11.48 2.37 2.28
CA VAL A 216 10.84 2.46 3.60
C VAL A 216 11.11 1.20 4.43
N THR A 217 10.98 0.00 3.86
CA THR A 217 11.24 -1.26 4.57
C THR A 217 12.69 -1.40 4.98
N CYS A 218 13.63 -1.08 4.09
CA CYS A 218 15.05 -1.09 4.42
C CYS A 218 15.38 -0.04 5.50
N GLY A 219 14.83 1.16 5.40
CA GLY A 219 14.99 2.20 6.42
C GLY A 219 14.45 1.77 7.78
N ALA A 220 13.24 1.21 7.82
CA ALA A 220 12.62 0.71 9.05
C ALA A 220 13.43 -0.45 9.66
N ALA A 221 13.90 -1.39 8.83
CA ALA A 221 14.74 -2.50 9.28
C ALA A 221 16.06 -2.02 9.90
N ILE A 222 16.70 -1.00 9.30
CA ILE A 222 17.93 -0.40 9.83
C ILE A 222 17.65 0.31 11.16
N ILE A 223 16.57 1.09 11.26
CA ILE A 223 16.17 1.77 12.50
C ILE A 223 15.94 0.74 13.60
N ARG A 224 15.18 -0.33 13.30
CA ARG A 224 14.89 -1.42 14.26
C ARG A 224 16.15 -2.14 14.72
N GLY A 225 17.11 -2.39 13.83
CA GLY A 225 18.37 -3.03 14.17
C GLY A 225 19.37 -2.14 14.90
N SER A 226 19.26 -0.80 14.73
CA SER A 226 20.24 0.15 15.28
C SER A 226 19.79 0.80 16.60
N LEU A 227 18.49 0.91 16.84
CA LEU A 227 17.94 1.55 18.04
C LEU A 227 17.38 0.51 19.00
N PRO A 228 17.97 0.31 20.18
CA PRO A 228 17.43 -0.58 21.21
C PRO A 228 15.99 -0.22 21.58
N GLY A 229 15.12 -1.21 21.69
CA GLY A 229 13.71 -1.02 22.02
C GLY A 229 12.82 -0.48 20.88
N SER A 230 13.39 -0.21 19.71
CA SER A 230 12.60 0.20 18.56
C SER A 230 11.90 -1.02 17.93
N GLN A 231 10.57 -1.03 17.99
CA GLN A 231 9.72 -1.99 17.27
C GLN A 231 9.11 -1.39 16.01
N LEU A 232 9.84 -0.46 15.37
CA LEU A 232 9.33 0.21 14.18
C LEU A 232 9.09 -0.82 13.06
N VAL A 233 7.83 -1.11 12.82
CA VAL A 233 7.38 -1.85 11.63
C VAL A 233 6.79 -0.84 10.67
N ALA A 234 7.23 -0.87 9.41
CA ALA A 234 6.65 -0.01 8.40
C ALA A 234 5.19 -0.44 8.18
N SER A 235 4.25 0.38 8.63
CA SER A 235 2.82 0.10 8.43
C SER A 235 2.48 0.06 6.94
N GLY A 236 1.50 -0.75 6.55
CA GLY A 236 1.02 -0.83 5.16
C GLY A 236 0.64 0.54 4.59
N ALA A 237 0.11 1.44 5.41
CA ALA A 237 -0.21 2.81 5.03
C ALA A 237 1.03 3.61 4.61
N VAL A 238 2.15 3.50 5.35
CA VAL A 238 3.41 4.19 5.03
C VAL A 238 4.09 3.57 3.80
N LEU A 239 4.07 2.23 3.70
CA LEU A 239 4.62 1.50 2.55
C LEU A 239 3.95 1.90 1.24
N THR A 240 2.66 2.16 1.28
CA THR A 240 1.87 2.48 0.09
C THR A 240 1.59 3.96 -0.11
N ALA A 241 2.02 4.84 0.81
CA ALA A 241 1.67 6.27 0.83
C ALA A 241 1.90 7.01 -0.50
N LEU A 242 2.92 6.64 -1.27
CA LEU A 242 3.24 7.23 -2.57
C LEU A 242 2.95 6.30 -3.76
N THR A 243 2.39 5.11 -3.52
CA THR A 243 2.19 4.08 -4.53
C THR A 243 0.72 3.66 -4.60
N PRO A 244 -0.14 4.39 -5.33
CA PRO A 244 -1.56 4.09 -5.39
C PRO A 244 -1.87 2.69 -5.93
N TYR A 245 -0.99 2.13 -6.76
CA TYR A 245 -1.14 0.76 -7.27
C TYR A 245 -1.04 -0.29 -6.16
N LEU A 246 -0.08 -0.14 -5.23
CA LEU A 246 0.07 -1.06 -4.09
C LEU A 246 -0.98 -0.80 -3.01
N ALA A 247 -1.40 0.44 -2.84
CA ALA A 247 -2.45 0.78 -1.90
C ALA A 247 -3.76 0.06 -2.17
N LEU A 248 -4.03 -0.30 -3.43
CA LEU A 248 -5.18 -1.12 -3.82
C LEU A 248 -5.16 -2.53 -3.20
N PHE A 249 -3.98 -3.08 -2.91
CA PHE A 249 -3.84 -4.43 -2.35
C PHE A 249 -3.81 -4.46 -0.82
N VAL A 250 -3.44 -3.36 -0.17
CA VAL A 250 -3.27 -3.31 1.30
C VAL A 250 -4.52 -3.74 2.08
N PRO A 251 -5.74 -3.33 1.69
CA PRO A 251 -6.95 -3.74 2.40
C PRO A 251 -7.25 -5.24 2.33
N TYR A 252 -6.64 -5.91 1.37
CA TYR A 252 -6.98 -7.28 0.98
C TYR A 252 -5.82 -8.26 1.16
N SER A 253 -4.67 -7.81 1.71
CA SER A 253 -3.52 -8.69 1.88
C SER A 253 -3.81 -9.77 2.93
N VAL A 254 -3.77 -11.01 2.49
CA VAL A 254 -3.96 -12.19 3.33
C VAL A 254 -2.72 -12.39 4.19
N GLY A 255 -2.88 -12.47 5.51
CA GLY A 255 -1.82 -12.84 6.46
C GLY A 255 -1.16 -11.71 7.23
N GLY A 256 -1.36 -10.47 6.83
CA GLY A 256 -1.14 -9.33 7.71
C GLY A 256 -2.51 -8.82 8.08
N GLU A 257 -2.96 -9.03 9.28
CA GLU A 257 -4.16 -8.54 9.90
C GLU A 257 -5.04 -7.70 8.95
N MET A 258 -6.31 -7.98 8.85
CA MET A 258 -7.33 -7.25 8.06
C MET A 258 -7.42 -5.79 8.49
N PHE A 259 -6.26 -5.14 8.51
CA PHE A 259 -5.99 -3.87 9.17
C PHE A 259 -6.80 -2.73 8.60
N LEU A 260 -7.15 -2.81 7.32
CA LEU A 260 -7.91 -1.75 6.68
C LEU A 260 -9.41 -2.03 6.65
N SER A 261 -9.83 -3.29 6.52
CA SER A 261 -11.25 -3.61 6.54
C SER A 261 -11.84 -3.49 7.93
N ALA A 262 -11.15 -3.96 8.96
CA ALA A 262 -11.55 -3.76 10.34
C ALA A 262 -11.44 -2.30 10.79
N ALA A 263 -10.38 -1.59 10.36
CA ALA A 263 -10.21 -0.18 10.67
C ALA A 263 -11.19 0.73 9.90
N LEU A 264 -11.60 0.37 8.66
CA LEU A 264 -12.47 1.21 7.84
C LEU A 264 -13.96 1.02 8.14
N PHE A 265 -14.38 -0.20 8.43
CA PHE A 265 -15.81 -0.51 8.38
C PHE A 265 -16.32 -1.25 9.61
N GLY A 266 -15.46 -1.47 10.61
CA GLY A 266 -15.77 -2.24 11.80
C GLY A 266 -16.13 -3.67 11.41
N ASP A 267 -15.37 -4.65 11.79
CA ASP A 267 -15.76 -6.05 11.63
C ASP A 267 -16.84 -6.34 12.68
N PRO A 268 -18.09 -6.65 12.30
CA PRO A 268 -19.12 -7.01 13.26
C PRO A 268 -18.82 -8.33 13.97
N THR A 269 -17.79 -9.07 13.56
CA THR A 269 -17.41 -10.36 14.14
C THR A 269 -16.29 -10.27 15.18
N TYR A 270 -15.55 -9.14 15.24
CA TYR A 270 -14.56 -8.90 16.29
C TYR A 270 -15.13 -7.90 17.28
N ASP A 271 -15.53 -8.39 18.44
CA ASP A 271 -15.78 -7.60 19.65
C ASP A 271 -14.46 -7.06 20.21
N SER A 272 -13.74 -6.35 19.42
CA SER A 272 -12.68 -5.52 19.93
C SER A 272 -13.33 -4.26 20.45
N SER A 273 -13.33 -4.12 21.77
CA SER A 273 -13.55 -2.88 22.49
C SER A 273 -13.27 -1.67 21.59
N GLY A 274 -14.36 -0.97 21.21
CA GLY A 274 -14.32 0.15 20.26
C GLY A 274 -13.32 1.22 20.68
N SER A 275 -12.08 1.06 20.33
CA SER A 275 -11.11 2.14 20.44
C SER A 275 -11.40 3.14 19.32
N LEU A 276 -11.78 4.35 19.71
CA LEU A 276 -11.90 5.53 18.84
C LEU A 276 -10.66 5.74 17.93
N GLY A 277 -9.53 5.11 18.22
CA GLY A 277 -8.31 5.15 17.44
C GLY A 277 -8.42 4.53 16.04
N GLY A 278 -9.16 3.44 15.86
CA GLY A 278 -9.32 2.78 14.55
C GLY A 278 -10.05 3.68 13.53
N ASN A 279 -11.12 4.33 13.94
CA ASN A 279 -11.90 5.20 13.06
C ASN A 279 -11.14 6.48 12.64
N VAL A 280 -10.28 7.02 13.51
CA VAL A 280 -9.49 8.22 13.21
C VAL A 280 -8.42 7.92 12.17
N VAL A 281 -7.69 6.83 12.32
CA VAL A 281 -6.65 6.42 11.35
C VAL A 281 -7.26 6.24 9.96
N THR A 282 -8.44 5.68 9.88
CA THR A 282 -9.19 5.45 8.64
C THR A 282 -9.57 6.75 7.93
N VAL A 283 -10.14 7.70 8.66
CA VAL A 283 -10.52 9.00 8.10
C VAL A 283 -9.29 9.71 7.53
N TRP A 284 -8.17 9.69 8.28
CA TRP A 284 -6.90 10.26 7.81
C TRP A 284 -6.37 9.58 6.54
N LEU A 285 -6.52 8.28 6.42
CA LEU A 285 -6.10 7.54 5.22
C LEU A 285 -6.94 7.89 4.00
N ILE A 286 -8.27 8.01 4.15
CA ILE A 286 -9.16 8.46 3.08
C ILE A 286 -8.80 9.89 2.67
N LEU A 287 -8.64 10.79 3.64
CA LEU A 287 -8.24 12.19 3.38
C LEU A 287 -6.89 12.26 2.66
N TRP A 288 -5.94 11.43 3.05
CA TRP A 288 -4.64 11.32 2.38
C TRP A 288 -4.82 10.95 0.90
N TRP A 289 -5.60 9.91 0.59
CA TRP A 289 -5.81 9.48 -0.79
C TRP A 289 -6.62 10.47 -1.62
N VAL A 290 -7.56 11.18 -1.02
CA VAL A 290 -8.26 12.31 -1.67
C VAL A 290 -7.26 13.41 -2.01
N LEU A 291 -6.40 13.78 -1.06
CA LEU A 291 -5.34 14.78 -1.27
C LEU A 291 -4.37 14.36 -2.38
N VAL A 292 -3.86 13.13 -2.31
CA VAL A 292 -2.93 12.58 -3.33
C VAL A 292 -3.58 12.58 -4.71
N THR A 293 -4.85 12.15 -4.82
CA THR A 293 -5.59 12.16 -6.08
C THR A 293 -5.74 13.58 -6.62
N ALA A 294 -6.09 14.53 -5.78
CA ALA A 294 -6.23 15.95 -6.16
C ALA A 294 -4.89 16.55 -6.61
N VAL A 295 -3.81 16.27 -5.88
CA VAL A 295 -2.45 16.74 -6.24
C VAL A 295 -1.98 16.12 -7.56
N LEU A 296 -2.18 14.82 -7.76
CA LEU A 296 -1.83 14.14 -9.01
C LEU A 296 -2.65 14.67 -10.18
N LEU A 297 -3.95 14.89 -9.99
CA LEU A 297 -4.83 15.47 -11.02
C LEU A 297 -4.40 16.89 -11.39
N ALA A 298 -4.14 17.73 -10.39
CA ALA A 298 -3.61 19.08 -10.62
C ALA A 298 -2.24 19.04 -11.33
N GLY A 299 -1.37 18.12 -10.92
CA GLY A 299 -0.08 17.86 -11.56
C GLY A 299 -0.24 17.43 -13.02
N CYS A 300 -1.17 16.54 -13.33
CA CYS A 300 -1.50 16.14 -14.70
C CYS A 300 -1.93 17.34 -15.56
N ILE A 301 -2.85 18.17 -15.05
CA ILE A 301 -3.36 19.33 -15.77
C ILE A 301 -2.23 20.35 -16.03
N LEU A 302 -1.44 20.66 -15.00
CA LEU A 302 -0.35 21.65 -15.10
C LEU A 302 0.75 21.13 -16.03
N ALA A 303 1.17 19.88 -15.86
CA ALA A 303 2.17 19.27 -16.70
C ALA A 303 1.72 19.17 -18.16
N TYR A 304 0.49 18.73 -18.41
CA TYR A 304 -0.04 18.65 -19.78
C TYR A 304 -0.17 20.00 -20.47
N ARG A 305 -0.55 21.05 -19.72
CA ARG A 305 -0.65 22.43 -20.27
C ARG A 305 0.71 22.98 -20.65
N LYS A 306 1.77 22.70 -19.84
CA LYS A 306 3.13 23.20 -20.03
C LYS A 306 3.98 22.33 -20.95
N ARG A 307 3.50 21.12 -21.32
CA ARG A 307 4.26 20.19 -22.18
C ARG A 307 4.48 20.77 -23.57
N LYS A 308 5.73 20.82 -23.98
CA LYS A 308 6.14 21.21 -25.35
C LYS A 308 6.02 19.99 -26.28
N SER A 309 5.73 20.23 -27.57
CA SER A 309 5.69 19.18 -28.61
C SER A 309 7.04 18.49 -28.79
N GLU A 310 8.13 19.23 -28.64
CA GLU A 310 9.51 18.72 -28.73
C GLU A 310 9.89 17.69 -27.66
N ALA A 311 9.09 17.60 -26.58
CA ALA A 311 9.31 16.63 -25.51
C ALA A 311 8.92 15.19 -25.93
N ALA A 312 8.24 15.02 -27.04
CA ALA A 312 7.95 13.69 -27.60
C ALA A 312 9.27 12.99 -28.03
N GLU A 313 9.35 11.68 -27.75
CA GLU A 313 10.51 10.83 -28.02
C GLU A 313 11.72 11.06 -27.08
N ASN A 314 11.71 12.05 -26.21
CA ASN A 314 12.72 12.21 -25.14
C ASN A 314 12.36 11.34 -23.93
N ASN A 315 13.35 10.82 -23.20
CA ASN A 315 13.08 9.94 -22.05
C ASN A 315 12.23 10.60 -20.97
N PHE A 316 12.49 11.87 -20.65
CA PHE A 316 11.70 12.64 -19.66
C PHE A 316 11.41 14.05 -20.18
N SER A 317 10.17 14.46 -20.12
CA SER A 317 9.73 15.83 -20.41
C SER A 317 10.07 16.80 -19.26
N TYR A 318 10.18 16.26 -18.03
CA TYR A 318 10.45 17.03 -16.82
C TYR A 318 11.65 16.44 -16.07
N PRO A 319 12.77 17.17 -15.96
CA PRO A 319 14.00 16.67 -15.33
C PRO A 319 13.84 16.40 -13.81
N GLY A 320 12.96 17.13 -13.13
CA GLY A 320 12.73 16.96 -11.69
C GLY A 320 12.23 15.57 -11.32
N LEU A 321 11.27 15.02 -12.07
CA LEU A 321 10.75 13.67 -11.81
C LEU A 321 11.85 12.60 -11.93
N ARG A 322 12.73 12.73 -12.93
CA ARG A 322 13.89 11.85 -13.11
C ARG A 322 14.80 11.83 -11.88
N ILE A 323 15.05 13.00 -11.27
CA ILE A 323 15.90 13.12 -10.08
C ILE A 323 15.25 12.41 -8.90
N VAL A 324 13.95 12.65 -8.66
CA VAL A 324 13.21 12.02 -7.54
C VAL A 324 13.20 10.51 -7.64
N ILE A 325 12.84 9.96 -8.80
CA ILE A 325 12.82 8.50 -9.00
C ILE A 325 14.22 7.90 -8.80
N ARG A 326 15.26 8.57 -9.33
CA ARG A 326 16.64 8.14 -9.15
C ARG A 326 17.05 8.10 -7.67
N PHE A 327 16.69 9.11 -6.89
CA PHE A 327 17.02 9.15 -5.46
C PHE A 327 16.34 8.01 -4.70
N ILE A 328 15.06 7.77 -4.96
CA ILE A 328 14.31 6.68 -4.32
C ILE A 328 14.99 5.33 -4.62
N ILE A 329 15.33 5.06 -5.89
CA ILE A 329 15.90 3.78 -6.29
C ILE A 329 17.33 3.62 -5.77
N SER A 330 18.17 4.66 -5.93
CA SER A 330 19.56 4.59 -5.47
C SER A 330 19.62 4.44 -3.95
N GLY A 331 18.75 5.14 -3.23
CA GLY A 331 18.61 4.97 -1.78
C GLY A 331 18.13 3.57 -1.40
N ALA A 332 17.07 3.07 -2.04
CA ALA A 332 16.52 1.75 -1.77
C ALA A 332 17.53 0.62 -2.02
N VAL A 333 18.22 0.66 -3.16
CA VAL A 333 19.26 -0.34 -3.48
C VAL A 333 20.46 -0.21 -2.56
N GLY A 334 20.89 1.02 -2.25
CA GLY A 334 21.97 1.26 -1.30
C GLY A 334 21.70 0.69 0.08
N LEU A 335 20.55 1.01 0.67
CA LEU A 335 20.15 0.50 1.99
C LEU A 335 19.89 -1.01 1.97
N GLY A 336 19.26 -1.54 0.90
CA GLY A 336 19.04 -2.98 0.74
C GLY A 336 20.33 -3.78 0.66
N CYS A 337 21.31 -3.33 -0.13
CA CYS A 337 22.64 -3.94 -0.20
C CYS A 337 23.39 -3.83 1.13
N ALA A 338 23.27 -2.69 1.82
CA ALA A 338 23.88 -2.52 3.13
C ALA A 338 23.37 -3.54 4.15
N LEU A 339 22.03 -3.72 4.21
CA LEU A 339 21.43 -4.75 5.07
C LEU A 339 21.89 -6.15 4.69
N PHE A 340 21.89 -6.49 3.41
CA PHE A 340 22.25 -7.83 2.95
C PHE A 340 23.71 -8.16 3.27
N PHE A 341 24.64 -7.33 2.81
CA PHE A 341 26.08 -7.59 3.00
C PHE A 341 26.56 -7.29 4.42
N GLY A 342 25.94 -6.34 5.12
CA GLY A 342 26.22 -6.05 6.52
C GLY A 342 25.87 -7.23 7.41
N ASN A 343 24.65 -7.81 7.24
CA ASN A 343 24.24 -9.00 7.98
C ASN A 343 25.09 -10.23 7.63
N LEU A 344 25.48 -10.39 6.37
CA LEU A 344 26.31 -11.52 5.94
C LEU A 344 27.73 -11.46 6.53
N SER A 345 28.30 -10.26 6.64
CA SER A 345 29.67 -10.07 7.12
C SER A 345 29.77 -9.83 8.63
N GLY A 346 28.68 -9.46 9.30
CA GLY A 346 28.67 -9.01 10.70
C GLY A 346 29.48 -7.73 10.94
N SER A 347 29.87 -7.00 9.90
CA SER A 347 30.78 -5.85 9.98
C SER A 347 30.09 -4.54 9.63
N ASN A 348 30.13 -3.56 10.55
CA ASN A 348 29.63 -2.23 10.32
C ASN A 348 30.36 -1.50 9.17
N VAL A 349 31.66 -1.79 8.97
CA VAL A 349 32.43 -1.20 7.86
C VAL A 349 31.89 -1.65 6.52
N VAL A 350 31.61 -2.95 6.36
CA VAL A 350 31.01 -3.50 5.15
C VAL A 350 29.62 -2.92 4.92
N PHE A 351 28.83 -2.76 5.98
CA PHE A 351 27.51 -2.16 5.91
C PHE A 351 27.55 -0.74 5.32
N TYR A 352 28.36 0.17 5.88
CA TYR A 352 28.43 1.55 5.37
C TYR A 352 29.09 1.63 3.98
N LEU A 353 30.12 0.83 3.74
CA LEU A 353 30.80 0.80 2.44
C LEU A 353 29.85 0.36 1.31
N THR A 354 29.09 -0.71 1.55
CA THR A 354 28.13 -1.23 0.57
C THR A 354 26.96 -0.27 0.36
N ALA A 355 26.51 0.45 1.41
CA ALA A 355 25.49 1.49 1.26
C ALA A 355 25.91 2.56 0.24
N VAL A 356 27.14 3.09 0.38
CA VAL A 356 27.67 4.14 -0.50
C VAL A 356 27.97 3.59 -1.89
N LEU A 357 28.65 2.46 -2.00
CA LEU A 357 29.03 1.90 -3.31
C LEU A 357 27.82 1.46 -4.12
N ALA A 358 26.86 0.75 -3.53
CA ALA A 358 25.67 0.27 -4.23
C ALA A 358 24.75 1.41 -4.64
N SER A 359 24.54 2.41 -3.77
CA SER A 359 23.76 3.60 -4.14
C SER A 359 24.42 4.40 -5.24
N GLY A 360 25.76 4.61 -5.18
CA GLY A 360 26.53 5.31 -6.19
C GLY A 360 26.51 4.61 -7.53
N LEU A 361 26.74 3.30 -7.54
CA LEU A 361 26.67 2.47 -8.75
C LEU A 361 25.28 2.52 -9.40
N THR A 362 24.22 2.38 -8.59
CA THR A 362 22.84 2.47 -9.06
C THR A 362 22.53 3.87 -9.63
N HIS A 363 23.04 4.93 -8.99
CA HIS A 363 22.89 6.30 -9.48
C HIS A 363 23.56 6.51 -10.84
N VAL A 364 24.76 5.97 -11.03
CA VAL A 364 25.50 6.02 -12.32
C VAL A 364 24.77 5.21 -13.38
N ILE A 365 24.37 3.96 -13.08
CA ILE A 365 23.65 3.09 -14.03
C ILE A 365 22.35 3.78 -14.49
N THR A 366 21.56 4.30 -13.58
CA THR A 366 20.30 4.98 -13.92
C THR A 366 20.54 6.25 -14.75
N GLN A 367 21.64 6.99 -14.50
CA GLN A 367 22.04 8.13 -15.32
C GLN A 367 22.35 7.69 -16.77
N VAL A 368 23.21 6.70 -16.93
CA VAL A 368 23.63 6.22 -18.26
C VAL A 368 22.43 5.66 -19.03
N VAL A 369 21.59 4.86 -18.41
CA VAL A 369 20.40 4.26 -19.06
C VAL A 369 19.40 5.35 -19.51
N TRP A 370 19.19 6.38 -18.69
CA TRP A 370 18.14 7.36 -18.99
C TRP A 370 18.60 8.53 -19.84
N VAL A 371 19.84 9.01 -19.65
CA VAL A 371 20.33 10.19 -20.37
C VAL A 371 21.07 9.78 -21.64
N ARG A 372 21.65 8.56 -21.66
CA ARG A 372 22.48 8.05 -22.77
C ARG A 372 23.69 8.93 -23.13
N GLU A 373 23.99 9.92 -22.29
CA GLU A 373 25.13 10.85 -22.45
C GLU A 373 26.03 10.81 -21.23
N VAL A 374 27.24 10.32 -21.40
CA VAL A 374 28.23 10.25 -20.32
C VAL A 374 28.74 11.66 -19.93
N ARG A 375 28.63 12.62 -20.83
CA ARG A 375 29.09 14.02 -20.63
C ARG A 375 28.36 14.73 -19.48
N GLU A 376 27.10 14.35 -19.19
CA GLU A 376 26.31 14.91 -18.07
C GLU A 376 26.61 14.25 -16.72
N LEU A 377 27.50 13.24 -16.68
CA LEU A 377 27.82 12.48 -15.47
C LEU A 377 28.37 13.35 -14.33
N PRO A 378 29.29 14.34 -14.54
CA PRO A 378 29.83 15.16 -13.46
C PRO A 378 28.74 15.97 -12.74
N ARG A 379 27.79 16.54 -13.49
CA ARG A 379 26.64 17.25 -12.88
C ARG A 379 25.73 16.30 -12.12
N SER A 380 25.56 15.08 -12.60
CA SER A 380 24.76 14.04 -11.92
C SER A 380 25.38 13.61 -10.61
N LEU A 381 26.72 13.61 -10.49
CA LEU A 381 27.42 13.30 -9.23
C LEU A 381 27.16 14.31 -8.14
N LEU A 382 26.86 15.58 -8.47
CA LEU A 382 26.41 16.56 -7.47
C LEU A 382 25.07 16.18 -6.83
N TYR A 383 24.14 15.64 -7.63
CA TYR A 383 22.89 15.12 -7.06
C TYR A 383 23.13 13.87 -6.22
N TYR A 384 24.09 13.01 -6.63
CA TYR A 384 24.48 11.88 -5.80
C TYR A 384 25.11 12.33 -4.46
N ALA A 385 25.92 13.38 -4.47
CA ALA A 385 26.47 13.94 -3.24
C ALA A 385 25.36 14.37 -2.27
N ALA A 386 24.26 14.96 -2.76
CA ALA A 386 23.11 15.29 -1.92
C ALA A 386 22.46 14.05 -1.31
N LEU A 387 22.32 12.96 -2.09
CA LEU A 387 21.81 11.66 -1.56
C LEU A 387 22.78 11.08 -0.52
N ALA A 388 24.08 11.10 -0.79
CA ALA A 388 25.09 10.60 0.13
C ALA A 388 25.09 11.37 1.46
N VAL A 389 24.91 12.70 1.41
CA VAL A 389 24.76 13.53 2.61
C VAL A 389 23.48 13.15 3.37
N ALA A 390 22.35 12.96 2.67
CA ALA A 390 21.10 12.54 3.32
C ALA A 390 21.26 11.18 4.01
N MET A 391 21.92 10.21 3.36
CA MET A 391 22.24 8.91 3.97
C MET A 391 23.20 9.05 5.16
N ALA A 392 24.21 9.88 5.07
CA ALA A 392 25.14 10.16 6.17
C ALA A 392 24.41 10.77 7.37
N VAL A 393 23.54 11.75 7.15
CA VAL A 393 22.71 12.34 8.22
C VAL A 393 21.81 11.30 8.86
N PHE A 394 21.20 10.42 8.06
CA PHE A 394 20.40 9.31 8.56
C PHE A 394 21.22 8.37 9.45
N PHE A 395 22.40 7.93 9.01
CA PHE A 395 23.27 7.04 9.79
C PHE A 395 23.85 7.71 11.04
N VAL A 396 24.25 8.98 10.95
CA VAL A 396 24.71 9.75 12.13
C VAL A 396 23.57 9.90 13.13
N GLY A 397 22.35 10.20 12.65
CA GLY A 397 21.16 10.27 13.51
C GLY A 397 20.91 8.96 14.27
N LEU A 398 21.12 7.81 13.63
CA LEU A 398 21.02 6.52 14.29
C LEU A 398 22.17 6.26 15.28
N ALA A 399 23.40 6.58 14.87
CA ALA A 399 24.60 6.41 15.73
C ALA A 399 24.55 7.27 17.00
N THR A 400 23.86 8.41 16.95
CA THR A 400 23.61 9.27 18.14
C THR A 400 22.42 8.86 18.98
N GLY A 401 21.93 7.62 18.84
CA GLY A 401 20.80 7.11 19.60
C GLY A 401 19.45 7.65 19.16
N GLY A 402 19.27 7.90 17.85
CA GLY A 402 17.99 8.36 17.29
C GLY A 402 17.58 9.75 17.77
N LEU A 403 18.53 10.70 17.81
CA LEU A 403 18.30 12.08 18.30
C LEU A 403 17.76 12.14 19.74
N GLY A 404 18.27 11.25 20.61
CA GLY A 404 17.86 11.15 22.01
C GLY A 404 16.70 10.20 22.29
N TYR A 405 16.23 9.45 21.27
CA TYR A 405 15.19 8.42 21.46
C TYR A 405 15.59 7.38 22.53
N VAL A 406 16.82 6.90 22.47
CA VAL A 406 17.33 5.88 23.41
C VAL A 406 17.35 6.38 24.86
N ASN A 407 17.57 7.67 25.07
CA ASN A 407 17.62 8.28 26.41
C ASN A 407 16.26 8.71 26.94
N ARG A 408 15.18 8.53 26.15
CA ARG A 408 13.84 8.96 26.54
C ARG A 408 13.18 7.90 27.42
N ILE A 409 13.12 8.15 28.71
CA ILE A 409 12.39 7.34 29.67
C ILE A 409 11.05 8.02 29.93
N PRO A 410 9.91 7.35 29.69
CA PRO A 410 8.59 7.93 29.98
C PRO A 410 8.43 8.15 31.49
N ALA A 411 7.71 9.21 31.87
CA ALA A 411 7.40 9.47 33.28
C ALA A 411 6.48 8.37 33.82
N GLU A 412 6.55 8.10 35.13
CA GLU A 412 5.78 7.03 35.78
C GLU A 412 4.26 7.17 35.57
N GLY A 413 3.76 8.40 35.51
CA GLY A 413 2.32 8.69 35.29
C GLY A 413 1.87 8.52 33.82
N ASP A 414 2.80 8.39 32.88
CA ASP A 414 2.51 8.23 31.46
C ASP A 414 2.54 6.75 31.01
N VAL A 415 2.79 5.82 31.96
CA VAL A 415 2.95 4.39 31.71
C VAL A 415 1.75 3.62 32.27
N ASP A 416 0.88 3.14 31.42
CA ASP A 416 -0.26 2.31 31.82
C ASP A 416 0.19 0.90 32.23
N TYR A 417 1.12 0.32 31.49
CA TYR A 417 1.73 -0.98 31.79
C TYR A 417 3.08 -1.15 31.07
N ILE A 418 3.91 -2.03 31.60
CA ILE A 418 5.16 -2.46 30.95
C ILE A 418 5.01 -3.91 30.55
N ARG A 419 5.34 -4.23 29.29
CA ARG A 419 5.43 -5.60 28.78
C ARG A 419 6.89 -6.02 28.79
N VAL A 420 7.19 -7.14 29.41
CA VAL A 420 8.53 -7.71 29.47
C VAL A 420 8.55 -9.00 28.68
N ASP A 421 9.30 -9.02 27.60
CA ASP A 421 9.56 -10.25 26.83
C ASP A 421 10.84 -10.90 27.36
N LEU A 422 10.69 -12.09 27.95
CA LEU A 422 11.77 -12.86 28.53
C LEU A 422 11.97 -14.16 27.72
N PRO A 423 12.76 -14.14 26.66
CA PRO A 423 12.97 -15.32 25.83
C PRO A 423 13.56 -16.47 26.67
N GLY A 424 12.89 -17.62 26.64
CA GLY A 424 13.31 -18.83 27.37
C GLY A 424 12.72 -18.98 28.77
N TYR A 425 11.79 -18.12 29.17
CA TYR A 425 11.01 -18.30 30.38
C TYR A 425 9.63 -18.85 30.07
N HIS A 426 9.20 -19.86 30.83
CA HIS A 426 7.84 -20.40 30.80
C HIS A 426 7.12 -19.99 32.06
N PHE A 427 5.86 -19.62 31.95
CA PHE A 427 5.00 -19.35 33.09
C PHE A 427 4.52 -20.66 33.70
N ASP A 428 4.73 -20.85 35.01
CA ASP A 428 4.19 -21.97 35.77
C ASP A 428 2.94 -21.52 36.54
N ASP A 429 1.77 -21.86 36.00
CA ASP A 429 0.45 -21.48 36.51
C ASP A 429 0.22 -21.98 37.95
N SER A 430 0.90 -23.09 38.36
CA SER A 430 0.78 -23.63 39.71
C SER A 430 1.50 -22.83 40.77
N LYS A 431 2.44 -21.96 40.38
CA LYS A 431 3.34 -21.21 41.30
C LYS A 431 3.33 -19.71 41.05
N GLU A 432 2.54 -19.21 40.10
CA GLU A 432 2.57 -17.80 39.66
C GLU A 432 4.00 -17.29 39.38
N THR A 433 4.88 -18.16 38.83
CA THR A 433 6.29 -17.88 38.62
C THR A 433 6.73 -18.21 37.19
N TYR A 434 7.63 -17.42 36.65
CA TYR A 434 8.31 -17.74 35.39
C TYR A 434 9.46 -18.70 35.65
N LEU A 435 9.44 -19.85 34.97
CA LEU A 435 10.52 -20.81 35.01
C LEU A 435 11.45 -20.62 33.82
N TYR A 436 12.71 -20.35 34.10
CA TYR A 436 13.75 -20.41 33.07
C TYR A 436 14.16 -21.86 32.80
N SER A 437 14.30 -22.24 31.53
CA SER A 437 14.62 -23.61 31.12
C SER A 437 15.94 -24.19 31.72
N ARG A 438 16.70 -23.39 32.50
CA ARG A 438 17.90 -23.73 33.22
C ARG A 438 17.85 -23.39 34.73
N THR A 439 16.71 -23.60 35.38
CA THR A 439 16.61 -23.59 36.88
C THR A 439 16.74 -22.23 37.60
N ARG A 440 16.32 -21.12 37.01
CA ARG A 440 16.12 -19.88 37.78
C ARG A 440 14.64 -19.45 37.70
N SER A 441 14.01 -19.33 38.87
CA SER A 441 12.66 -18.81 38.99
C SER A 441 12.69 -17.29 39.23
N LEU A 442 11.90 -16.54 38.49
CA LEU A 442 11.69 -15.13 38.71
C LEU A 442 10.22 -14.92 39.10
N THR A 443 9.98 -14.47 40.33
CA THR A 443 8.64 -14.09 40.77
C THR A 443 8.31 -12.71 40.24
N VAL A 444 7.27 -12.60 39.43
CA VAL A 444 6.80 -11.34 38.88
C VAL A 444 5.35 -11.15 39.34
N ASP A 445 5.06 -10.00 39.92
CA ASP A 445 3.67 -9.60 40.24
C ASP A 445 2.93 -9.34 38.90
N THR A 446 2.28 -10.35 38.38
CA THR A 446 1.51 -10.27 37.13
C THR A 446 0.03 -10.08 37.42
N VAL A 447 -0.60 -9.15 36.71
CA VAL A 447 -2.06 -9.11 36.59
C VAL A 447 -2.38 -9.91 35.33
N LEU A 448 -2.91 -11.13 35.49
CA LEU A 448 -3.48 -11.87 34.38
C LEU A 448 -4.78 -11.18 33.98
N PRO A 449 -5.07 -11.02 32.69
CA PRO A 449 -6.37 -10.57 32.25
C PRO A 449 -7.43 -11.61 32.71
N GLU A 450 -8.43 -11.14 33.45
CA GLU A 450 -9.47 -12.00 34.05
C GLU A 450 -10.39 -12.69 33.03
N ASP A 451 -10.31 -12.36 31.72
CA ASP A 451 -11.30 -12.74 30.71
C ASP A 451 -10.76 -13.54 29.52
N GLU A 452 -9.53 -14.03 29.52
CA GLU A 452 -9.11 -14.98 28.50
C GLU A 452 -9.34 -16.41 29.01
N ASP A 453 -10.46 -17.03 28.58
CA ASP A 453 -10.64 -18.46 28.63
C ASP A 453 -9.42 -19.15 28.05
N VAL A 454 -8.60 -19.72 28.91
CA VAL A 454 -7.44 -20.55 28.53
C VAL A 454 -7.99 -21.82 27.90
N MET A 455 -8.40 -21.74 26.66
CA MET A 455 -8.63 -22.90 25.81
C MET A 455 -7.26 -23.44 25.40
N TYR A 456 -6.94 -24.59 25.89
CA TYR A 456 -5.93 -25.60 25.52
C TYR A 456 -5.00 -25.98 26.67
N LYS A 457 -5.47 -27.06 27.33
CA LYS A 457 -4.70 -27.73 28.38
C LYS A 457 -3.70 -28.79 27.85
N ASP A 458 -3.72 -29.13 26.54
CA ASP A 458 -3.05 -30.33 26.06
C ASP A 458 -1.96 -30.19 24.99
N ASP A 459 -1.67 -28.97 24.49
CA ASP A 459 -0.57 -28.76 23.52
C ASP A 459 0.31 -27.56 23.88
N VAL A 460 1.03 -27.69 24.98
CA VAL A 460 2.00 -26.67 25.43
C VAL A 460 3.34 -26.90 24.75
N THR A 461 3.49 -26.47 23.52
CA THR A 461 4.79 -26.16 22.96
C THR A 461 4.83 -24.71 22.51
N SER A 462 5.17 -23.81 23.43
CA SER A 462 5.45 -22.38 23.22
C SER A 462 4.25 -21.42 23.28
N PHE A 463 3.73 -21.14 24.46
CA PHE A 463 3.05 -19.87 24.74
C PHE A 463 4.06 -18.86 25.31
N SER A 464 4.28 -17.75 24.62
CA SER A 464 4.89 -16.58 25.24
C SER A 464 3.78 -15.79 25.94
N VAL A 465 3.52 -16.09 27.20
CA VAL A 465 2.71 -15.22 28.05
C VAL A 465 3.52 -13.97 28.30
N GLU A 466 3.08 -12.85 27.77
CA GLU A 466 3.73 -11.56 27.96
C GLU A 466 3.08 -10.85 29.17
N PRO A 467 3.74 -10.84 30.35
CA PRO A 467 3.18 -10.23 31.53
C PRO A 467 3.08 -8.71 31.38
N LYS A 468 1.91 -8.16 31.67
CA LYS A 468 1.71 -6.73 31.77
C LYS A 468 1.97 -6.28 33.21
N LEU A 469 3.07 -5.56 33.45
CA LEU A 469 3.39 -4.98 34.75
C LEU A 469 2.68 -3.63 34.94
N GLN A 470 1.71 -3.57 35.84
CA GLN A 470 0.92 -2.36 36.10
C GLN A 470 1.20 -1.71 37.47
N LYS A 471 1.84 -2.43 38.38
CA LYS A 471 2.15 -1.88 39.71
C LYS A 471 3.27 -0.83 39.61
N ALA A 472 3.06 0.33 40.22
CA ALA A 472 4.02 1.44 40.24
C ALA A 472 5.43 1.02 40.64
N LYS A 473 5.57 0.15 41.65
CA LYS A 473 6.88 -0.37 42.09
C LYS A 473 7.58 -1.18 41.03
N SER A 474 6.85 -1.99 40.25
CA SER A 474 7.43 -2.77 39.14
C SER A 474 7.86 -1.87 37.99
N ILE A 475 7.09 -0.83 37.68
CA ILE A 475 7.41 0.19 36.70
C ILE A 475 8.68 0.94 37.07
N GLN A 476 8.81 1.39 38.32
CA GLN A 476 9.99 2.07 38.84
C GLN A 476 11.25 1.18 38.77
N THR A 477 11.12 -0.11 39.08
CA THR A 477 12.24 -1.06 39.00
C THR A 477 12.73 -1.23 37.57
N VAL A 478 11.81 -1.36 36.60
CA VAL A 478 12.20 -1.49 35.18
C VAL A 478 12.79 -0.17 34.65
N GLN A 479 12.27 0.98 35.07
CA GLN A 479 12.84 2.28 34.72
C GLN A 479 14.24 2.47 35.29
N ALA A 480 14.48 2.08 36.54
CA ALA A 480 15.81 2.11 37.16
C ALA A 480 16.80 1.18 36.44
N LEU A 481 16.37 -0.02 36.06
CA LEU A 481 17.15 -0.96 35.25
C LEU A 481 17.51 -0.35 33.89
N HIS A 482 16.55 0.28 33.23
CA HIS A 482 16.77 0.94 31.94
C HIS A 482 17.80 2.08 32.09
N GLN A 483 17.68 2.90 33.12
CA GLN A 483 18.68 3.95 33.40
C GLN A 483 20.08 3.39 33.61
N THR A 484 20.19 2.25 34.33
CA THR A 484 21.49 1.59 34.59
C THR A 484 22.10 1.01 33.31
N ILE A 485 21.26 0.55 32.36
CA ILE A 485 21.75 0.03 31.07
C ILE A 485 22.24 1.17 30.16
N LEU A 486 21.63 2.35 30.26
CA LEU A 486 22.00 3.53 29.47
C LEU A 486 23.22 4.29 30.00
N SER A 487 23.53 4.15 31.29
CA SER A 487 24.74 4.74 31.94
C SER A 487 25.99 3.90 31.70
#